data_07635669fd09e34faf05960d4aca3c14
#
_entry.id   07635669fd09e34faf05960d4aca3c14
#
_cell.length_a   1.000
_cell.length_b   1.000
_cell.length_c   1.000
_cell.angle_alpha   90.00
_cell.angle_beta   90.00
_cell.angle_gamma   90.00
#
_symmetry.space_group_name_H-M   'P 1'
#
loop_
_entity.id
_entity.type
_entity.pdbx_description
1 polymer ?
#
loop_
_entity_poly.entity_id
_entity_poly.type
_entity_poly.pdbx_seq_one_letter_code
_entity_poly.pdbx_strand_id
1 'polypeptide(L)'
;VIRNHPLAKSKVEEMFSLQYPMRQVGFSHKTLEEDLAGAHCSISYTSGASIDSIMAGVPVITTTPYNFVYEISSNKLEEVETPKLGDRQSLLNKLAYTQWSVEDIIDGKPFKHLGIE
;
A
#
# COMPACT_ATOMS: atom_id res chain seq x y z
N VAL A 1 -7.62 1.85 -12.22
CA VAL A 1 -8.02 3.17 -11.66
C VAL A 1 -6.91 3.77 -10.83
N ILE A 2 -6.92 5.07 -10.72
CA ILE A 2 -6.00 5.82 -9.85
C ILE A 2 -6.77 6.25 -8.60
N ARG A 3 -6.14 6.11 -7.45
CA ARG A 3 -6.64 6.63 -6.19
C ARG A 3 -5.72 7.73 -5.69
N ASN A 4 -6.29 8.89 -5.44
CA ASN A 4 -5.57 9.98 -4.79
C ASN A 4 -5.44 9.73 -3.29
N HIS A 5 -4.40 10.28 -2.70
CA HIS A 5 -4.33 10.39 -1.25
C HIS A 5 -5.54 11.19 -0.74
N PRO A 6 -6.17 10.81 0.38
CA PRO A 6 -7.37 11.50 0.88
C PRO A 6 -7.21 13.02 1.08
N LEU A 7 -5.98 13.47 1.33
CA LEU A 7 -5.65 14.90 1.46
C LEU A 7 -5.25 15.56 0.13
N ALA A 8 -5.06 14.79 -0.95
CA ALA A 8 -4.80 15.34 -2.28
C ALA A 8 -6.12 15.78 -2.89
N LYS A 9 -6.21 17.05 -3.25
CA LYS A 9 -7.43 17.63 -3.83
C LYS A 9 -7.47 17.42 -5.34
N SER A 10 -8.63 17.70 -5.93
CA SER A 10 -9.01 17.52 -7.34
C SER A 10 -8.02 18.03 -8.40
N LYS A 11 -7.07 18.89 -8.05
CA LYS A 11 -6.05 19.39 -8.99
C LYS A 11 -5.21 18.29 -9.65
N VAL A 12 -4.92 17.19 -8.93
CA VAL A 12 -4.14 16.08 -9.48
C VAL A 12 -4.93 15.40 -10.60
N GLU A 13 -6.22 15.17 -10.38
CA GLU A 13 -7.10 14.58 -11.40
C GLU A 13 -7.21 15.44 -12.63
N GLU A 14 -7.40 16.74 -12.43
CA GLU A 14 -7.49 17.71 -13.52
C GLU A 14 -6.20 17.78 -14.34
N MET A 15 -5.05 17.89 -13.67
CA MET A 15 -3.75 17.93 -14.33
C MET A 15 -3.46 16.63 -15.10
N PHE A 16 -3.77 15.49 -14.51
CA PHE A 16 -3.57 14.20 -15.16
C PHE A 16 -4.46 14.06 -16.41
N SER A 17 -5.72 14.44 -16.30
CA SER A 17 -6.67 14.39 -17.41
C SER A 17 -6.27 15.31 -18.57
N LEU A 18 -5.71 16.48 -18.27
CA LEU A 18 -5.18 17.39 -19.29
C LEU A 18 -3.95 16.83 -19.99
N GLN A 19 -3.07 16.16 -19.24
CA GLN A 19 -1.83 15.60 -19.77
C GLN A 19 -2.05 14.29 -20.55
N TYR A 20 -3.05 13.48 -20.16
CA TYR A 20 -3.31 12.16 -20.72
C TYR A 20 -4.79 11.97 -21.13
N PRO A 21 -5.34 12.79 -22.06
CA PRO A 21 -6.77 12.83 -22.33
C PRO A 21 -7.35 11.58 -23.00
N MET A 22 -6.53 10.74 -23.62
CA MET A 22 -6.96 9.56 -24.39
C MET A 22 -6.67 8.22 -23.68
N ARG A 23 -6.33 8.25 -22.40
CA ARG A 23 -6.00 7.04 -21.66
C ARG A 23 -7.23 6.37 -21.07
N GLN A 24 -7.25 5.03 -21.09
CA GLN A 24 -8.24 4.21 -20.37
C GLN A 24 -7.92 4.16 -18.87
N VAL A 25 -7.72 5.31 -18.27
CA VAL A 25 -7.39 5.48 -16.87
C VAL A 25 -8.41 6.37 -16.23
N GLY A 26 -9.05 5.88 -15.18
CA GLY A 26 -10.02 6.63 -14.39
C GLY A 26 -9.56 6.83 -12.96
N PHE A 27 -10.04 7.89 -12.33
CA PHE A 27 -9.87 8.09 -10.90
C PHE A 27 -11.04 7.46 -10.15
N SER A 28 -10.74 6.77 -9.05
CA SER A 28 -11.76 6.17 -8.21
C SER A 28 -12.19 7.14 -7.11
N HIS A 29 -13.50 7.21 -6.90
CA HIS A 29 -14.13 7.89 -5.77
C HIS A 29 -14.83 6.88 -4.83
N LYS A 30 -14.61 5.58 -5.07
CA LYS A 30 -15.09 4.48 -4.23
C LYS A 30 -14.20 4.29 -3.00
N THR A 31 -14.61 3.44 -2.08
CA THR A 31 -13.75 3.02 -0.98
C THR A 31 -12.56 2.19 -1.49
N LEU A 32 -11.50 2.13 -0.72
CA LEU A 32 -10.35 1.28 -1.05
C LEU A 32 -10.76 -0.20 -1.15
N GLU A 33 -11.60 -0.66 -0.24
CA GLU A 33 -12.12 -2.02 -0.23
C GLU A 33 -12.89 -2.36 -1.51
N GLU A 34 -13.75 -1.46 -1.97
CA GLU A 34 -14.47 -1.63 -3.23
C GLU A 34 -13.55 -1.72 -4.45
N ASP A 35 -12.50 -0.90 -4.47
CA ASP A 35 -11.53 -0.92 -5.56
C ASP A 35 -10.65 -2.16 -5.55
N LEU A 36 -10.31 -2.67 -4.37
CA LEU A 36 -9.53 -3.90 -4.24
C LEU A 36 -10.35 -5.14 -4.61
N ALA A 37 -11.67 -5.09 -4.45
CA ALA A 37 -12.54 -6.20 -4.84
C ALA A 37 -12.43 -6.46 -6.35
N GLY A 38 -11.84 -7.60 -6.72
CA GLY A 38 -11.63 -7.98 -8.12
C GLY A 38 -10.45 -7.30 -8.82
N ALA A 39 -9.63 -6.55 -8.11
CA ALA A 39 -8.42 -5.99 -8.69
C ALA A 39 -7.39 -7.06 -9.03
N HIS A 40 -6.75 -6.95 -10.18
CA HIS A 40 -5.66 -7.84 -10.60
C HIS A 40 -4.41 -7.64 -9.76
N CYS A 41 -4.02 -6.40 -9.56
CA CYS A 41 -2.93 -5.99 -8.69
C CYS A 41 -3.10 -4.52 -8.28
N SER A 42 -2.35 -4.09 -7.31
CA SER A 42 -2.19 -2.67 -6.99
C SER A 42 -0.74 -2.23 -7.20
N ILE A 43 -0.55 -0.98 -7.57
CA ILE A 43 0.77 -0.39 -7.77
C ILE A 43 0.90 0.76 -6.78
N SER A 44 1.94 0.73 -5.99
CA SER A 44 2.14 1.71 -4.93
C SER A 44 3.62 1.93 -4.68
N TYR A 45 4.00 3.14 -4.30
CA TYR A 45 5.37 3.41 -3.87
C TYR A 45 5.54 3.10 -2.38
N THR A 46 5.03 3.94 -1.49
CA THR A 46 5.18 3.76 -0.03
C THR A 46 3.85 3.82 0.73
N SER A 47 2.71 3.74 0.04
CA SER A 47 1.40 3.89 0.67
C SER A 47 1.07 2.73 1.63
N GLY A 48 0.48 3.04 2.77
CA GLY A 48 -0.10 2.05 3.69
C GLY A 48 -1.23 1.22 3.07
N ALA A 49 -1.87 1.70 2.01
CA ALA A 49 -2.85 0.95 1.24
C ALA A 49 -2.29 -0.35 0.65
N SER A 50 -0.96 -0.47 0.54
CA SER A 50 -0.31 -1.71 0.16
C SER A 50 -0.59 -2.85 1.14
N ILE A 51 -0.66 -2.55 2.43
CA ILE A 51 -1.00 -3.55 3.46
C ILE A 51 -2.45 -4.01 3.28
N ASP A 52 -3.37 -3.07 3.05
CA ASP A 52 -4.78 -3.39 2.79
C ASP A 52 -4.93 -4.26 1.54
N SER A 53 -4.15 -3.97 0.50
CA SER A 53 -4.10 -4.79 -0.71
C SER A 53 -3.68 -6.23 -0.43
N ILE A 54 -2.60 -6.41 0.31
CA ILE A 54 -2.11 -7.74 0.70
C ILE A 54 -3.13 -8.47 1.56
N MET A 55 -3.77 -7.80 2.51
CA MET A 55 -4.83 -8.37 3.34
C MET A 55 -6.03 -8.83 2.51
N ALA A 56 -6.38 -8.09 1.46
CA ALA A 56 -7.43 -8.45 0.52
C ALA A 56 -7.03 -9.57 -0.46
N GLY A 57 -5.79 -10.02 -0.44
CA GLY A 57 -5.28 -11.03 -1.36
C GLY A 57 -4.92 -10.48 -2.75
N VAL A 58 -4.76 -9.19 -2.88
CA VAL A 58 -4.41 -8.51 -4.13
C VAL A 58 -2.90 -8.26 -4.16
N PRO A 59 -2.18 -8.81 -5.15
CA PRO A 59 -0.73 -8.58 -5.28
C PRO A 59 -0.39 -7.09 -5.39
N VAL A 60 0.74 -6.71 -4.83
CA VAL A 60 1.27 -5.34 -4.92
C VAL A 60 2.50 -5.32 -5.80
N ILE A 61 2.63 -4.28 -6.62
CA ILE A 61 3.87 -3.94 -7.30
C ILE A 61 4.43 -2.70 -6.64
N THR A 62 5.62 -2.82 -6.08
CA THR A 62 6.34 -1.70 -5.49
C THR A 62 7.82 -1.80 -5.79
N THR A 63 8.40 -0.72 -6.25
CA THR A 63 9.81 -0.68 -6.67
C THR A 63 10.75 -0.24 -5.55
N THR A 64 10.22 0.13 -4.39
CA THR A 64 11.01 0.62 -3.27
C THR A 64 11.03 -0.35 -2.08
N PRO A 65 12.23 -0.65 -1.52
CA PRO A 65 12.35 -1.45 -0.31
C PRO A 65 11.78 -0.76 0.95
N TYR A 66 11.45 0.52 0.86
CA TYR A 66 10.81 1.26 1.97
C TYR A 66 9.32 0.97 2.12
N ASN A 67 8.69 0.28 1.16
CA ASN A 67 7.32 -0.19 1.34
C ASN A 67 7.31 -1.42 2.25
N PHE A 68 6.41 -1.45 3.22
CA PHE A 68 6.30 -2.56 4.18
C PHE A 68 6.07 -3.93 3.55
N VAL A 69 5.49 -3.98 2.35
CA VAL A 69 5.15 -5.24 1.67
C VAL A 69 6.17 -5.63 0.60
N TYR A 70 7.29 -4.93 0.49
CA TYR A 70 8.28 -5.13 -0.56
C TYR A 70 8.75 -6.58 -0.70
N GLU A 71 9.02 -7.26 0.42
CA GLU A 71 9.57 -8.63 0.42
C GLU A 71 8.64 -9.67 -0.23
N ILE A 72 7.32 -9.44 -0.18
CA ILE A 72 6.33 -10.38 -0.71
C ILE A 72 5.66 -9.88 -2.00
N SER A 73 6.14 -8.78 -2.53
CA SER A 73 5.59 -8.08 -3.69
C SER A 73 6.45 -8.26 -4.93
N SER A 74 5.88 -7.95 -6.09
CA SER A 74 6.64 -7.74 -7.30
C SER A 74 7.37 -6.40 -7.22
N ASN A 75 8.61 -6.35 -7.69
CA ASN A 75 9.47 -5.18 -7.54
C ASN A 75 9.79 -4.49 -8.88
N LYS A 76 9.18 -4.97 -9.95
CA LYS A 76 9.32 -4.42 -11.31
C LYS A 76 7.95 -4.22 -11.93
N LEU A 77 7.75 -3.13 -12.63
CA LEU A 77 6.50 -2.84 -13.32
C LEU A 77 6.20 -3.85 -14.45
N GLU A 78 7.23 -4.43 -15.03
CA GLU A 78 7.12 -5.46 -16.07
C GLU A 78 6.43 -6.73 -15.58
N GLU A 79 6.36 -6.94 -14.28
CA GLU A 79 5.69 -8.11 -13.67
C GLU A 79 4.17 -7.94 -13.55
N VAL A 80 3.60 -6.87 -14.13
CA VAL A 80 2.16 -6.55 -14.00
C VAL A 80 1.23 -7.66 -14.52
N GLU A 81 1.65 -8.43 -15.51
CA GLU A 81 0.84 -9.54 -16.04
C GLU A 81 0.76 -10.72 -15.06
N THR A 82 1.85 -10.98 -14.36
CA THR A 82 1.98 -12.09 -13.40
C THR A 82 2.58 -11.59 -12.08
N PRO A 83 1.84 -10.74 -11.34
CA PRO A 83 2.37 -10.14 -10.12
C PRO A 83 2.53 -11.18 -9.01
N LYS A 84 3.62 -11.06 -8.26
CA LYS A 84 3.93 -11.94 -7.13
C LYS A 84 3.09 -11.58 -5.90
N LEU A 85 2.56 -12.60 -5.25
CA LEU A 85 2.01 -12.52 -3.89
C LEU A 85 2.69 -13.59 -3.04
N GLY A 86 3.63 -13.16 -2.18
CA GLY A 86 4.38 -14.04 -1.31
C GLY A 86 3.60 -14.46 -0.05
N ASP A 87 4.32 -14.87 0.99
CA ASP A 87 3.73 -15.34 2.26
C ASP A 87 3.15 -14.17 3.07
N ARG A 88 1.85 -13.95 2.91
CA ARG A 88 1.10 -12.89 3.60
C ARG A 88 1.10 -13.08 5.12
N GLN A 89 0.93 -14.30 5.58
CA GLN A 89 0.82 -14.57 7.02
C GLN A 89 2.12 -14.23 7.75
N SER A 90 3.26 -14.58 7.17
CA SER A 90 4.56 -14.22 7.73
C SER A 90 4.76 -12.71 7.83
N LEU A 91 4.39 -11.97 6.78
CA LEU A 91 4.47 -10.51 6.79
C LEU A 91 3.53 -9.90 7.83
N LEU A 92 2.28 -10.33 7.88
CA LEU A 92 1.29 -9.79 8.82
C LEU A 92 1.69 -10.07 10.26
N ASN A 93 2.29 -11.22 10.54
CA ASN A 93 2.84 -11.54 11.85
C ASN A 93 3.96 -10.57 12.23
N LYS A 94 4.91 -10.30 11.33
CA LYS A 94 5.99 -9.32 11.56
C LYS A 94 5.43 -7.94 11.85
N LEU A 95 4.44 -7.48 11.07
CA LEU A 95 3.80 -6.17 11.26
C LEU A 95 3.07 -6.10 12.61
N ALA A 96 2.40 -7.16 13.02
CA ALA A 96 1.72 -7.23 14.32
C ALA A 96 2.70 -7.06 15.49
N TYR A 97 3.90 -7.63 15.39
CA TYR A 97 4.95 -7.49 16.41
C TYR A 97 5.55 -6.09 16.48
N THR A 98 5.41 -5.29 15.43
CA THR A 98 5.94 -3.91 15.40
C THR A 98 4.91 -2.86 15.83
N GLN A 99 3.68 -3.27 16.08
CA GLN A 99 2.62 -2.36 16.51
C GLN A 99 2.54 -2.27 18.03
N TRP A 100 2.35 -1.06 18.51
CA TRP A 100 2.23 -0.73 19.92
C TRP A 100 0.92 0.02 20.15
N SER A 101 0.24 -0.27 21.26
CA SER A 101 -0.90 0.53 21.65
C SER A 101 -0.45 1.94 22.10
N VAL A 102 -1.38 2.89 22.09
CA VAL A 102 -1.08 4.23 22.61
C VAL A 102 -0.64 4.18 24.08
N GLU A 103 -1.26 3.31 24.86
CA GLU A 103 -0.90 3.10 26.28
C GLU A 103 0.54 2.58 26.40
N ASP A 104 0.93 1.60 25.59
CA ASP A 104 2.29 1.06 25.59
C ASP A 104 3.32 2.13 25.20
N ILE A 105 2.97 3.02 24.29
CA ILE A 105 3.83 4.13 23.88
C ILE A 105 4.00 5.12 25.03
N ILE A 106 2.90 5.47 25.71
CA ILE A 106 2.92 6.35 26.89
C ILE A 106 3.78 5.74 28.01
N ASP A 107 3.68 4.44 28.22
CA ASP A 107 4.48 3.70 29.21
C ASP A 107 5.95 3.51 28.79
N GLY A 108 6.32 3.96 27.62
CA GLY A 108 7.69 3.86 27.12
C GLY A 108 8.14 2.45 26.74
N LYS A 109 7.23 1.50 26.60
CA LYS A 109 7.56 0.10 26.27
C LYS A 109 8.33 -0.07 24.97
N PRO A 110 7.97 0.64 23.86
CA PRO A 110 8.73 0.56 22.63
C PRO A 110 10.19 1.02 22.79
N PHE A 111 10.41 2.06 23.59
CA PHE A 111 11.75 2.59 23.84
C PHE A 111 12.60 1.60 24.62
N LYS A 112 12.03 0.96 25.64
CA LYS A 112 12.71 -0.09 26.41
C LYS A 112 13.02 -1.29 25.51
N HIS A 113 12.10 -1.69 24.67
CA HIS A 113 12.29 -2.78 23.70
C HIS A 113 13.45 -2.50 22.73
N LEU A 114 13.59 -1.26 22.30
CA LEU A 114 14.68 -0.83 21.40
C LEU A 114 15.99 -0.50 22.15
N GLY A 115 15.99 -0.60 23.48
CA GLY A 115 17.17 -0.24 24.30
C GLY A 115 17.43 1.26 24.39
N ILE A 116 16.42 2.06 24.16
CA ILE A 116 16.48 3.54 24.28
C ILE A 116 15.85 3.94 25.61
N GLU A 117 16.63 4.57 26.45
CA GLU A 117 16.16 5.11 27.73
C GLU A 117 16.09 6.64 27.70
#